data_1cc84850b561ba5cc2e112a42f3750fc
#
_entry.id   1cc84850b561ba5cc2e112a42f3750fc
#
_cell.length_a   1.000
_cell.length_b   1.000
_cell.length_c   1.000
_cell.angle_alpha   90.00
_cell.angle_beta   90.00
_cell.angle_gamma   90.00
#
_symmetry.space_group_name_H-M   'P 1'
#
loop_
_entity.id
_entity.type
_entity.pdbx_description
1 polymer ?
#
loop_
_entity_poly.entity_id
_entity_poly.type
_entity_poly.pdbx_seq_one_letter_code
_entity_poly.pdbx_strand_id
1 'polypeptide(L)'
;MIELSATVQRLAEATVDRSTIAGDRAASVASATVQTRESMTLLAERGGGLARAFAEIEHSLIGSRSTAEIAVERVIVGGNRARGLMDAAQSIDDVMTLIGNIAGTVNLLALNAAIEAARAGEAELGFGVVAREIKNLSIQTHDATLAIASKVDALRTDVVDVANDYVEIETAISSMAFAGAKIDDAIVRETTTTRLIAASVSEASTATHAIEDAARTIAQSASSASSSARDLDRIANELRRGATALGAGVSDLLAELRAA
;
A
#
# COMPACT_ATOMS: atom_id res chain seq x y z
N MET A 1 46.25 59.62 26.49
CA MET A 1 46.46 59.20 25.09
C MET A 1 46.99 57.77 24.97
N ILE A 2 48.04 57.39 25.71
CA ILE A 2 48.63 56.05 25.67
C ILE A 2 47.66 54.97 26.16
N GLU A 3 46.93 55.20 27.28
CA GLU A 3 45.90 54.26 27.76
C GLU A 3 44.70 54.09 26.79
N LEU A 4 44.29 55.20 26.14
CA LEU A 4 43.21 55.17 25.13
C LEU A 4 43.64 54.33 23.92
N SER A 5 44.89 54.53 23.44
CA SER A 5 45.46 53.73 22.34
C SER A 5 45.52 52.22 22.68
N ALA A 6 45.94 51.88 23.92
CA ALA A 6 45.97 50.49 24.38
C ALA A 6 44.55 49.85 24.47
N THR A 7 43.52 50.69 24.83
CA THR A 7 42.13 50.24 24.87
C THR A 7 41.57 50.00 23.47
N VAL A 8 41.88 50.91 22.52
CA VAL A 8 41.46 50.74 21.10
C VAL A 8 42.13 49.51 20.50
N GLN A 9 43.39 49.25 20.79
CA GLN A 9 44.11 48.07 20.32
C GLN A 9 43.48 46.79 20.81
N ARG A 10 43.18 46.65 22.10
CA ARG A 10 42.48 45.48 22.66
C ARG A 10 41.11 45.25 22.04
N LEU A 11 40.38 46.36 21.79
CA LEU A 11 39.03 46.26 21.15
C LEU A 11 39.17 45.81 19.69
N ALA A 12 40.18 46.28 18.96
CA ALA A 12 40.48 45.90 17.61
C ALA A 12 40.81 44.37 17.53
N GLU A 13 41.72 43.87 18.40
CA GLU A 13 42.02 42.44 18.49
C GLU A 13 40.77 41.60 18.78
N ALA A 14 40.01 41.98 19.80
CA ALA A 14 38.73 41.27 20.13
C ALA A 14 37.72 41.29 18.99
N THR A 15 37.71 42.37 18.17
CA THR A 15 36.85 42.46 17.00
C THR A 15 37.29 41.52 15.87
N VAL A 16 38.61 41.42 15.62
CA VAL A 16 39.18 40.48 14.66
C VAL A 16 38.80 39.05 15.04
N ASP A 17 39.04 38.67 16.31
CA ASP A 17 38.69 37.31 16.79
C ASP A 17 37.20 36.97 16.63
N ARG A 18 36.31 37.86 17.04
CA ARG A 18 34.88 37.70 16.90
C ARG A 18 34.44 37.59 15.43
N SER A 19 35.08 38.39 14.57
CA SER A 19 34.81 38.36 13.14
C SER A 19 35.24 37.05 12.51
N THR A 20 36.36 36.50 12.91
CA THR A 20 36.84 35.20 12.46
C THR A 20 35.87 34.10 12.86
N ILE A 21 35.45 34.06 14.13
CA ILE A 21 34.43 33.10 14.64
C ILE A 21 33.09 33.24 13.88
N ALA A 22 32.68 34.47 13.62
CA ALA A 22 31.44 34.72 12.87
C ALA A 22 31.52 34.21 11.42
N GLY A 23 32.67 34.45 10.77
CA GLY A 23 32.94 33.93 9.43
C GLY A 23 32.94 32.40 9.35
N ASP A 24 33.60 31.73 10.30
CA ASP A 24 33.62 30.25 10.37
C ASP A 24 32.25 29.66 10.62
N ARG A 25 31.45 30.30 11.49
CA ARG A 25 30.06 29.87 11.73
C ARG A 25 29.20 30.06 10.50
N ALA A 26 29.32 31.18 9.79
CA ALA A 26 28.62 31.42 8.54
C ALA A 26 28.96 30.37 7.47
N ALA A 27 30.26 30.01 7.35
CA ALA A 27 30.67 28.92 6.46
C ALA A 27 30.07 27.56 6.84
N SER A 28 30.02 27.25 8.14
CA SER A 28 29.40 26.03 8.65
C SER A 28 27.87 25.98 8.35
N VAL A 29 27.19 27.11 8.54
CA VAL A 29 25.77 27.24 8.18
C VAL A 29 25.55 27.06 6.68
N ALA A 30 26.41 27.68 5.83
CA ALA A 30 26.32 27.51 4.38
C ALA A 30 26.52 26.04 3.96
N SER A 31 27.42 25.31 4.57
CA SER A 31 27.61 23.87 4.32
C SER A 31 26.37 23.05 4.73
N ALA A 32 25.79 23.32 5.91
CA ALA A 32 24.59 22.66 6.37
C ALA A 32 23.37 22.94 5.48
N THR A 33 23.25 24.16 4.92
CA THR A 33 22.18 24.49 3.97
C THR A 33 22.31 23.74 2.65
N VAL A 34 23.52 23.52 2.14
CA VAL A 34 23.75 22.68 0.94
C VAL A 34 23.26 21.26 1.19
N GLN A 35 23.64 20.64 2.31
CA GLN A 35 23.20 19.29 2.67
C GLN A 35 21.68 19.21 2.86
N THR A 36 21.07 20.24 3.46
CA THR A 36 19.60 20.32 3.62
C THR A 36 18.93 20.39 2.26
N ARG A 37 19.43 21.17 1.32
CA ARG A 37 18.90 21.29 -0.05
C ARG A 37 18.97 19.96 -0.80
N GLU A 38 20.07 19.22 -0.70
CA GLU A 38 20.19 17.88 -1.29
C GLU A 38 19.14 16.93 -0.71
N SER A 39 18.92 16.97 0.60
CA SER A 39 17.89 16.18 1.27
C SER A 39 16.48 16.54 0.80
N MET A 40 16.18 17.84 0.58
CA MET A 40 14.92 18.32 0.06
C MET A 40 14.69 17.86 -1.39
N THR A 41 15.73 17.87 -2.22
CA THR A 41 15.65 17.37 -3.60
C THR A 41 15.30 15.87 -3.62
N LEU A 42 15.96 15.07 -2.78
CA LEU A 42 15.70 13.66 -2.65
C LEU A 42 14.27 13.38 -2.13
N LEU A 43 13.80 14.18 -1.17
CA LEU A 43 12.41 14.08 -0.65
C LEU A 43 11.38 14.41 -1.73
N ALA A 44 11.61 15.43 -2.54
CA ALA A 44 10.75 15.79 -3.67
C ALA A 44 10.66 14.65 -4.70
N GLU A 45 11.81 14.05 -5.05
CA GLU A 45 11.87 12.93 -5.98
C GLU A 45 11.11 11.70 -5.45
N ARG A 46 11.34 11.35 -4.17
CA ARG A 46 10.64 10.24 -3.50
C ARG A 46 9.14 10.49 -3.40
N GLY A 47 8.73 11.71 -3.09
CA GLY A 47 7.33 12.11 -3.09
C GLY A 47 6.66 11.93 -4.45
N GLY A 48 7.34 12.33 -5.53
CA GLY A 48 6.90 12.08 -6.90
C GLY A 48 6.82 10.59 -7.26
N GLY A 49 7.74 9.78 -6.75
CA GLY A 49 7.71 8.32 -6.86
C GLY A 49 6.49 7.69 -6.17
N LEU A 50 6.20 8.13 -4.95
CA LEU A 50 5.01 7.68 -4.20
C LEU A 50 3.71 8.03 -4.92
N ALA A 51 3.58 9.26 -5.46
CA ALA A 51 2.39 9.66 -6.20
C ALA A 51 2.14 8.77 -7.42
N ARG A 52 3.18 8.37 -8.14
CA ARG A 52 3.08 7.42 -9.27
C ARG A 52 2.67 6.02 -8.81
N ALA A 53 3.29 5.52 -7.72
CA ALA A 53 2.94 4.22 -7.16
C ALA A 53 1.48 4.15 -6.71
N PHE A 54 0.94 5.20 -6.10
CA PHE A 54 -0.48 5.27 -5.74
C PHE A 54 -1.40 5.26 -6.94
N ALA A 55 -1.05 5.96 -8.02
CA ALA A 55 -1.82 5.93 -9.26
C ALA A 55 -1.82 4.53 -9.92
N GLU A 56 -0.72 3.80 -9.85
CA GLU A 56 -0.62 2.42 -10.33
C GLU A 56 -1.48 1.46 -9.48
N ILE A 57 -1.48 1.62 -8.15
CA ILE A 57 -2.32 0.83 -7.24
C ILE A 57 -3.80 1.11 -7.49
N GLU A 58 -4.20 2.38 -7.65
CA GLU A 58 -5.56 2.79 -7.99
C GLU A 58 -6.03 2.13 -9.30
N HIS A 59 -5.21 2.17 -10.33
CA HIS A 59 -5.51 1.51 -11.60
C HIS A 59 -5.68 -0.02 -11.45
N SER A 60 -4.82 -0.66 -10.67
CA SER A 60 -4.90 -2.09 -10.37
C SER A 60 -6.17 -2.45 -9.59
N LEU A 61 -6.59 -1.59 -8.65
CA LEU A 61 -7.83 -1.77 -7.90
C LEU A 61 -9.06 -1.71 -8.79
N ILE A 62 -9.10 -0.77 -9.75
CA ILE A 62 -10.19 -0.68 -10.74
C ILE A 62 -10.29 -1.98 -11.54
N GLY A 63 -9.17 -2.53 -12.01
CA GLY A 63 -9.13 -3.80 -12.71
C GLY A 63 -9.58 -4.98 -11.85
N SER A 64 -9.14 -5.01 -10.59
CA SER A 64 -9.53 -6.04 -9.62
C SER A 64 -11.03 -6.02 -9.31
N ARG A 65 -11.60 -4.82 -9.16
CA ARG A 65 -13.04 -4.63 -8.95
C ARG A 65 -13.87 -5.13 -10.12
N SER A 66 -13.47 -4.79 -11.35
CA SER A 66 -14.14 -5.28 -12.56
C SER A 66 -14.09 -6.82 -12.65
N THR A 67 -12.95 -7.43 -12.30
CA THR A 67 -12.82 -8.88 -12.27
C THR A 67 -13.72 -9.52 -11.21
N ALA A 68 -13.81 -8.90 -10.03
CA ALA A 68 -14.71 -9.35 -8.97
C ALA A 68 -16.19 -9.28 -9.38
N GLU A 69 -16.62 -8.21 -10.06
CA GLU A 69 -17.98 -8.05 -10.58
C GLU A 69 -18.32 -9.17 -11.60
N ILE A 70 -17.40 -9.47 -12.53
CA ILE A 70 -17.58 -10.60 -13.47
C ILE A 70 -17.63 -11.94 -12.74
N ALA A 71 -16.85 -12.13 -11.68
CA ALA A 71 -16.86 -13.35 -10.89
C ALA A 71 -18.20 -13.54 -10.16
N VAL A 72 -18.77 -12.47 -9.58
CA VAL A 72 -20.11 -12.50 -8.95
C VAL A 72 -21.16 -12.94 -9.96
N GLU A 73 -21.15 -12.35 -11.16
CA GLU A 73 -22.12 -12.75 -12.22
C GLU A 73 -22.01 -14.24 -12.55
N ARG A 74 -20.76 -14.77 -12.68
CA ARG A 74 -20.53 -16.20 -12.94
C ARG A 74 -21.00 -17.09 -11.81
N VAL A 75 -20.83 -16.68 -10.56
CA VAL A 75 -21.32 -17.40 -9.37
C VAL A 75 -22.84 -17.48 -9.39
N ILE A 76 -23.55 -16.38 -9.68
CA ILE A 76 -25.00 -16.35 -9.80
C ILE A 76 -25.49 -17.32 -10.90
N VAL A 77 -24.84 -17.27 -12.06
CA VAL A 77 -25.18 -18.18 -13.18
C VAL A 77 -24.91 -19.64 -12.81
N GLY A 78 -23.79 -19.92 -12.15
CA GLY A 78 -23.43 -21.25 -11.67
C GLY A 78 -24.43 -21.80 -10.65
N GLY A 79 -24.79 -21.00 -9.65
CA GLY A 79 -25.79 -21.35 -8.64
C GLY A 79 -27.18 -21.62 -9.25
N ASN A 80 -27.58 -20.85 -10.28
CA ASN A 80 -28.82 -21.12 -11.00
C ASN A 80 -28.76 -22.46 -11.78
N ARG A 81 -27.61 -22.80 -12.38
CA ARG A 81 -27.42 -24.09 -13.06
C ARG A 81 -27.45 -25.26 -12.07
N ALA A 82 -26.82 -25.12 -10.91
CA ALA A 82 -26.87 -26.14 -9.86
C ALA A 82 -28.32 -26.41 -9.40
N ARG A 83 -29.10 -25.35 -9.23
CA ARG A 83 -30.55 -25.49 -8.93
C ARG A 83 -31.30 -26.24 -10.05
N GLY A 84 -31.06 -25.90 -11.31
CA GLY A 84 -31.66 -26.60 -12.43
C GLY A 84 -31.25 -28.09 -12.52
N LEU A 85 -30.02 -28.44 -12.14
CA LEU A 85 -29.61 -29.85 -12.03
C LEU A 85 -30.32 -30.58 -10.89
N MET A 86 -30.58 -29.93 -9.76
CA MET A 86 -31.34 -30.46 -8.65
C MET A 86 -32.78 -30.81 -9.08
N ASP A 87 -33.46 -29.88 -9.80
CA ASP A 87 -34.81 -30.08 -10.32
C ASP A 87 -34.86 -31.26 -11.33
N ALA A 88 -33.82 -31.34 -12.19
CA ALA A 88 -33.69 -32.46 -13.14
C ALA A 88 -33.50 -33.80 -12.43
N ALA A 89 -32.64 -33.83 -11.39
CA ALA A 89 -32.39 -35.03 -10.59
C ALA A 89 -33.68 -35.49 -9.87
N GLN A 90 -34.49 -34.54 -9.34
CA GLN A 90 -35.80 -34.86 -8.76
C GLN A 90 -36.77 -35.47 -9.79
N SER A 91 -36.78 -34.92 -11.00
CA SER A 91 -37.63 -35.45 -12.06
C SER A 91 -37.23 -36.87 -12.47
N ILE A 92 -35.92 -37.18 -12.48
CA ILE A 92 -35.43 -38.54 -12.74
C ILE A 92 -35.87 -39.48 -11.61
N ASP A 93 -35.78 -39.08 -10.36
CA ASP A 93 -36.16 -39.88 -9.20
C ASP A 93 -37.65 -40.25 -9.26
N ASP A 94 -38.50 -39.29 -9.62
CA ASP A 94 -39.96 -39.51 -9.84
C ASP A 94 -40.20 -40.55 -10.93
N VAL A 95 -39.46 -40.49 -12.04
CA VAL A 95 -39.56 -41.47 -13.15
C VAL A 95 -39.04 -42.85 -12.71
N MET A 96 -37.93 -42.92 -11.94
CA MET A 96 -37.41 -44.19 -11.41
C MET A 96 -38.43 -44.84 -10.46
N THR A 97 -39.10 -44.07 -9.62
CA THR A 97 -40.17 -44.53 -8.74
C THR A 97 -41.34 -45.13 -9.55
N LEU A 98 -41.73 -44.46 -10.62
CA LEU A 98 -42.80 -44.96 -11.51
C LEU A 98 -42.40 -46.28 -12.20
N ILE A 99 -41.19 -46.38 -12.76
CA ILE A 99 -40.68 -47.59 -13.42
C ILE A 99 -40.57 -48.74 -12.40
N GLY A 100 -40.10 -48.50 -11.20
CA GLY A 100 -40.06 -49.48 -10.12
C GLY A 100 -41.45 -50.05 -9.78
N ASN A 101 -42.47 -49.18 -9.69
CA ASN A 101 -43.87 -49.58 -9.47
C ASN A 101 -44.43 -50.40 -10.62
N ILE A 102 -44.11 -50.02 -11.87
CA ILE A 102 -44.53 -50.78 -13.06
C ILE A 102 -43.85 -52.16 -13.03
N ALA A 103 -42.55 -52.23 -12.77
CA ALA A 103 -41.81 -53.49 -12.66
C ALA A 103 -42.38 -54.42 -11.59
N GLY A 104 -42.74 -53.84 -10.41
CA GLY A 104 -43.43 -54.58 -9.34
C GLY A 104 -44.78 -55.13 -9.78
N THR A 105 -45.58 -54.34 -10.49
CA THR A 105 -46.89 -54.78 -11.03
C THR A 105 -46.72 -55.90 -12.08
N VAL A 106 -45.76 -55.74 -13.00
CA VAL A 106 -45.43 -56.74 -14.02
C VAL A 106 -44.95 -58.04 -13.37
N ASN A 107 -44.12 -57.98 -12.31
CA ASN A 107 -43.69 -59.14 -11.55
C ASN A 107 -44.87 -59.90 -10.94
N LEU A 108 -45.87 -59.21 -10.37
CA LEU A 108 -47.10 -59.81 -9.81
C LEU A 108 -47.92 -60.43 -10.90
N LEU A 109 -48.11 -59.77 -12.07
CA LEU A 109 -48.85 -60.32 -13.22
C LEU A 109 -48.18 -61.57 -13.77
N ALA A 110 -46.84 -61.57 -13.92
CA ALA A 110 -46.07 -62.69 -14.39
C ALA A 110 -46.12 -63.87 -13.41
N LEU A 111 -46.11 -63.60 -12.11
CA LEU A 111 -46.27 -64.63 -11.09
C LEU A 111 -47.63 -65.30 -11.17
N ASN A 112 -48.70 -64.50 -11.31
CA ASN A 112 -50.10 -65.03 -11.47
C ASN A 112 -50.23 -65.86 -12.76
N ALA A 113 -49.64 -65.42 -13.87
CA ALA A 113 -49.61 -66.13 -15.13
C ALA A 113 -48.88 -67.51 -15.02
N ALA A 114 -47.69 -67.48 -14.33
CA ALA A 114 -46.88 -68.69 -14.08
C ALA A 114 -47.67 -69.72 -13.21
N ILE A 115 -48.47 -69.26 -12.23
CA ILE A 115 -49.31 -70.11 -11.40
C ILE A 115 -50.44 -70.74 -12.22
N GLU A 116 -51.08 -69.94 -13.05
CA GLU A 116 -52.19 -70.46 -13.87
C GLU A 116 -51.76 -71.41 -14.99
N ALA A 117 -50.56 -71.13 -15.59
CA ALA A 117 -49.90 -72.05 -16.56
C ALA A 117 -49.54 -73.40 -15.92
N ALA A 118 -49.10 -73.40 -14.69
CA ALA A 118 -48.84 -74.64 -13.94
C ALA A 118 -50.07 -75.40 -13.57
N ARG A 119 -51.20 -74.72 -13.41
CA ARG A 119 -52.49 -75.28 -13.09
C ARG A 119 -53.21 -75.90 -14.30
N ALA A 120 -52.95 -75.41 -15.52
CA ALA A 120 -53.51 -75.92 -16.76
C ALA A 120 -52.83 -77.17 -17.31
N GLY A 121 -51.69 -77.61 -16.76
CA GLY A 121 -51.04 -78.88 -17.11
C GLY A 121 -50.18 -78.82 -18.40
N GLU A 122 -49.99 -79.99 -19.05
CA GLU A 122 -49.09 -80.13 -20.22
C GLU A 122 -49.53 -79.28 -21.44
N ALA A 123 -50.77 -78.84 -21.57
CA ALA A 123 -51.26 -78.06 -22.70
C ALA A 123 -50.64 -76.61 -22.74
N GLU A 124 -50.15 -76.08 -21.63
CA GLU A 124 -49.72 -74.69 -21.53
C GLU A 124 -48.23 -74.54 -21.03
N LEU A 125 -47.40 -75.54 -21.21
CA LEU A 125 -45.98 -75.53 -20.85
C LEU A 125 -45.20 -74.31 -21.45
N GLY A 126 -45.58 -73.88 -22.68
CA GLY A 126 -45.04 -72.71 -23.34
C GLY A 126 -45.34 -71.38 -22.63
N PHE A 127 -46.55 -71.20 -22.13
CA PHE A 127 -46.95 -70.00 -21.37
C PHE A 127 -46.28 -69.91 -20.03
N GLY A 128 -45.98 -71.06 -19.38
CA GLY A 128 -45.19 -71.08 -18.12
C GLY A 128 -43.75 -70.62 -18.28
N VAL A 129 -43.12 -70.89 -19.44
CA VAL A 129 -41.77 -70.41 -19.76
C VAL A 129 -41.75 -68.89 -19.97
N VAL A 130 -42.70 -68.36 -20.77
CA VAL A 130 -42.86 -66.94 -21.03
C VAL A 130 -43.13 -66.17 -19.73
N ALA A 131 -44.02 -66.66 -18.86
CA ALA A 131 -44.32 -66.04 -17.58
C ALA A 131 -43.09 -65.98 -16.66
N ARG A 132 -42.26 -66.99 -16.61
CA ARG A 132 -41.01 -66.98 -15.87
C ARG A 132 -40.00 -65.97 -16.42
N GLU A 133 -39.89 -65.84 -17.74
CA GLU A 133 -39.00 -64.87 -18.37
C GLU A 133 -39.47 -63.46 -18.11
N ILE A 134 -40.76 -63.15 -18.19
CA ILE A 134 -41.32 -61.81 -17.84
C ILE A 134 -41.05 -61.49 -16.37
N LYS A 135 -41.21 -62.48 -15.46
CA LYS A 135 -40.85 -62.31 -14.07
C LYS A 135 -39.40 -61.97 -13.88
N ASN A 136 -38.49 -62.69 -14.51
CA ASN A 136 -37.03 -62.44 -14.42
C ASN A 136 -36.70 -61.03 -14.97
N LEU A 137 -37.28 -60.62 -16.09
CA LEU A 137 -37.11 -59.30 -16.67
C LEU A 137 -37.60 -58.18 -15.77
N SER A 138 -38.76 -58.39 -15.09
CA SER A 138 -39.30 -57.42 -14.13
C SER A 138 -38.43 -57.24 -12.90
N ILE A 139 -37.80 -58.31 -12.39
CA ILE A 139 -36.82 -58.24 -11.30
C ILE A 139 -35.58 -57.48 -11.76
N GLN A 140 -35.01 -57.82 -12.95
CA GLN A 140 -33.85 -57.10 -13.49
C GLN A 140 -34.16 -55.61 -13.71
N THR A 141 -35.37 -55.28 -14.15
CA THR A 141 -35.82 -53.86 -14.31
C THR A 141 -35.88 -53.16 -12.97
N HIS A 142 -36.41 -53.80 -11.93
CA HIS A 142 -36.46 -53.26 -10.59
C HIS A 142 -35.06 -53.01 -10.03
N ASP A 143 -34.15 -53.98 -10.15
CA ASP A 143 -32.74 -53.86 -9.70
C ASP A 143 -32.02 -52.70 -10.44
N ALA A 144 -32.24 -52.58 -11.74
CA ALA A 144 -31.70 -51.49 -12.54
C ALA A 144 -32.20 -50.13 -12.09
N THR A 145 -33.50 -49.99 -11.76
CA THR A 145 -34.07 -48.76 -11.24
C THR A 145 -33.49 -48.37 -9.89
N LEU A 146 -33.29 -49.32 -8.99
CA LEU A 146 -32.64 -49.06 -7.70
C LEU A 146 -31.17 -48.58 -7.89
N ALA A 147 -30.43 -49.21 -8.81
CA ALA A 147 -29.06 -48.81 -9.11
C ALA A 147 -28.99 -47.35 -9.69
N ILE A 148 -29.94 -46.99 -10.54
CA ILE A 148 -30.05 -45.62 -11.08
C ILE A 148 -30.45 -44.65 -9.97
N ALA A 149 -31.45 -44.97 -9.13
CA ALA A 149 -31.84 -44.11 -8.00
C ALA A 149 -30.68 -43.80 -7.05
N SER A 150 -29.85 -44.81 -6.73
CA SER A 150 -28.62 -44.60 -5.92
C SER A 150 -27.63 -43.63 -6.58
N LYS A 151 -27.47 -43.67 -7.90
CA LYS A 151 -26.62 -42.75 -8.64
C LYS A 151 -27.20 -41.33 -8.68
N VAL A 152 -28.51 -41.20 -8.79
CA VAL A 152 -29.19 -39.90 -8.73
C VAL A 152 -29.08 -39.26 -7.36
N ASP A 153 -29.14 -40.05 -6.29
CA ASP A 153 -28.95 -39.54 -4.92
C ASP A 153 -27.51 -39.07 -4.67
N ALA A 154 -26.53 -39.81 -5.17
CA ALA A 154 -25.11 -39.35 -5.14
C ALA A 154 -24.96 -38.04 -5.92
N LEU A 155 -25.54 -37.93 -7.13
CA LEU A 155 -25.50 -36.69 -7.93
C LEU A 155 -26.16 -35.52 -7.21
N ARG A 156 -27.26 -35.73 -6.49
CA ARG A 156 -27.89 -34.67 -5.66
C ARG A 156 -26.95 -34.17 -4.56
N THR A 157 -26.23 -35.09 -3.92
CA THR A 157 -25.23 -34.72 -2.90
C THR A 157 -24.15 -33.84 -3.51
N ASP A 158 -23.55 -34.27 -4.63
CA ASP A 158 -22.53 -33.52 -5.33
C ASP A 158 -23.02 -32.11 -5.75
N VAL A 159 -24.27 -32.00 -6.22
CA VAL A 159 -24.86 -30.71 -6.62
C VAL A 159 -25.10 -29.79 -5.42
N VAL A 160 -25.44 -30.33 -4.25
CA VAL A 160 -25.56 -29.54 -3.01
C VAL A 160 -24.21 -28.99 -2.61
N ASP A 161 -23.15 -29.81 -2.67
CA ASP A 161 -21.80 -29.38 -2.35
C ASP A 161 -21.33 -28.28 -3.32
N VAL A 162 -21.57 -28.42 -4.62
CA VAL A 162 -21.28 -27.36 -5.61
C VAL A 162 -22.08 -26.09 -5.34
N ALA A 163 -23.33 -26.19 -4.89
CA ALA A 163 -24.12 -25.01 -4.54
C ALA A 163 -23.56 -24.28 -3.31
N ASN A 164 -23.05 -25.03 -2.32
CA ASN A 164 -22.37 -24.47 -1.14
C ASN A 164 -21.06 -23.79 -1.52
N ASP A 165 -20.27 -24.40 -2.43
CA ASP A 165 -19.03 -23.81 -2.95
C ASP A 165 -19.28 -22.44 -3.58
N TYR A 166 -20.39 -22.28 -4.33
CA TYR A 166 -20.77 -20.98 -4.90
C TYR A 166 -21.06 -19.93 -3.83
N VAL A 167 -21.69 -20.30 -2.71
CA VAL A 167 -21.95 -19.38 -1.59
C VAL A 167 -20.64 -18.96 -0.91
N GLU A 168 -19.70 -19.88 -0.75
CA GLU A 168 -18.38 -19.56 -0.20
C GLU A 168 -17.59 -18.61 -1.11
N ILE A 169 -17.62 -18.86 -2.43
CA ILE A 169 -16.96 -17.99 -3.42
C ILE A 169 -17.58 -16.58 -3.40
N GLU A 170 -18.91 -16.45 -3.33
CA GLU A 170 -19.61 -15.16 -3.22
C GLU A 170 -19.17 -14.39 -1.97
N THR A 171 -19.04 -15.08 -0.84
CA THR A 171 -18.56 -14.52 0.43
C THR A 171 -17.10 -14.04 0.30
N ALA A 172 -16.24 -14.82 -0.35
CA ALA A 172 -14.85 -14.46 -0.58
C ALA A 172 -14.73 -13.23 -1.48
N ILE A 173 -15.51 -13.14 -2.57
CA ILE A 173 -15.54 -11.98 -3.47
C ILE A 173 -16.04 -10.73 -2.74
N SER A 174 -17.09 -10.85 -1.90
CA SER A 174 -17.57 -9.73 -1.08
C SER A 174 -16.51 -9.22 -0.12
N SER A 175 -15.74 -10.13 0.48
CA SER A 175 -14.60 -9.78 1.34
C SER A 175 -13.49 -9.08 0.57
N MET A 176 -13.20 -9.50 -0.66
CA MET A 176 -12.24 -8.83 -1.55
C MET A 176 -12.70 -7.42 -1.93
N ALA A 177 -13.98 -7.23 -2.24
CA ALA A 177 -14.53 -5.91 -2.55
C ALA A 177 -14.44 -4.95 -1.35
N PHE A 178 -14.71 -5.44 -0.13
CA PHE A 178 -14.55 -4.68 1.11
C PHE A 178 -13.09 -4.30 1.38
N ALA A 179 -12.15 -5.25 1.18
CA ALA A 179 -10.73 -4.98 1.31
C ALA A 179 -10.24 -3.93 0.28
N GLY A 180 -10.72 -4.04 -0.96
CA GLY A 180 -10.44 -3.07 -2.02
C GLY A 180 -10.89 -1.65 -1.67
N ALA A 181 -12.10 -1.50 -1.09
CA ALA A 181 -12.60 -0.20 -0.64
C ALA A 181 -11.72 0.42 0.47
N LYS A 182 -11.20 -0.40 1.40
CA LYS A 182 -10.28 0.07 2.43
C LYS A 182 -8.94 0.53 1.86
N ILE A 183 -8.44 -0.15 0.83
CA ILE A 183 -7.20 0.24 0.14
C ILE A 183 -7.43 1.57 -0.58
N ASP A 184 -8.56 1.76 -1.25
CA ASP A 184 -8.93 3.00 -1.93
C ASP A 184 -8.96 4.19 -0.96
N ASP A 185 -9.62 4.05 0.19
CA ASP A 185 -9.60 5.03 1.27
C ASP A 185 -8.18 5.35 1.78
N ALA A 186 -7.30 4.34 1.87
CA ALA A 186 -5.91 4.54 2.26
C ALA A 186 -5.14 5.32 1.20
N ILE A 187 -5.31 5.02 -0.09
CA ILE A 187 -4.67 5.73 -1.20
C ILE A 187 -5.05 7.21 -1.19
N VAL A 188 -6.33 7.53 -0.99
CA VAL A 188 -6.81 8.93 -0.91
C VAL A 188 -6.10 9.70 0.23
N ARG A 189 -5.99 9.08 1.40
CA ARG A 189 -5.26 9.69 2.55
C ARG A 189 -3.78 9.88 2.25
N GLU A 190 -3.12 8.84 1.73
CA GLU A 190 -1.68 8.87 1.44
C GLU A 190 -1.34 9.84 0.29
N THR A 191 -2.20 9.95 -0.72
CA THR A 191 -2.06 10.95 -1.78
C THR A 191 -2.14 12.37 -1.21
N THR A 192 -3.06 12.60 -0.27
CA THR A 192 -3.18 13.90 0.43
C THR A 192 -1.93 14.18 1.25
N THR A 193 -1.43 13.20 2.01
CA THR A 193 -0.19 13.30 2.79
C THR A 193 1.01 13.61 1.90
N THR A 194 1.12 12.94 0.76
CA THR A 194 2.21 13.15 -0.21
C THR A 194 2.19 14.59 -0.78
N ARG A 195 0.99 15.14 -1.05
CA ARG A 195 0.88 16.55 -1.48
C ARG A 195 1.32 17.53 -0.38
N LEU A 196 0.96 17.26 0.88
CA LEU A 196 1.41 18.07 2.01
C LEU A 196 2.92 18.02 2.18
N ILE A 197 3.53 16.84 2.03
CA ILE A 197 4.98 16.68 2.05
C ILE A 197 5.62 17.51 0.92
N ALA A 198 5.10 17.46 -0.30
CA ALA A 198 5.62 18.25 -1.42
C ALA A 198 5.54 19.76 -1.15
N ALA A 199 4.44 20.25 -0.56
CA ALA A 199 4.30 21.64 -0.16
C ALA A 199 5.33 22.02 0.92
N SER A 200 5.50 21.19 1.95
CA SER A 200 6.49 21.42 3.03
C SER A 200 7.93 21.42 2.52
N VAL A 201 8.26 20.54 1.56
CA VAL A 201 9.57 20.52 0.90
C VAL A 201 9.82 21.82 0.14
N SER A 202 8.82 22.34 -0.58
CA SER A 202 8.92 23.62 -1.29
C SER A 202 9.13 24.80 -0.34
N GLU A 203 8.41 24.84 0.78
CA GLU A 203 8.56 25.88 1.80
C GLU A 203 9.94 25.81 2.47
N ALA A 204 10.38 24.59 2.87
CA ALA A 204 11.70 24.37 3.45
C ALA A 204 12.83 24.72 2.48
N SER A 205 12.67 24.46 1.19
CA SER A 205 13.61 24.89 0.15
C SER A 205 13.74 26.42 0.10
N THR A 206 12.63 27.14 0.15
CA THR A 206 12.62 28.61 0.17
C THR A 206 13.31 29.15 1.43
N ALA A 207 13.01 28.58 2.61
CA ALA A 207 13.65 28.95 3.86
C ALA A 207 15.17 28.69 3.83
N THR A 208 15.57 27.56 3.24
CA THR A 208 17.00 27.20 3.09
C THR A 208 17.76 28.22 2.23
N HIS A 209 17.17 28.73 1.16
CA HIS A 209 17.77 29.80 0.36
C HIS A 209 17.92 31.09 1.17
N ALA A 210 16.92 31.47 1.96
CA ALA A 210 17.02 32.66 2.82
C ALA A 210 18.13 32.51 3.88
N ILE A 211 18.32 31.31 4.45
CA ILE A 211 19.41 31.02 5.40
C ILE A 211 20.77 31.13 4.70
N GLU A 212 20.91 30.61 3.47
CA GLU A 212 22.15 30.71 2.68
C GLU A 212 22.53 32.19 2.44
N ASP A 213 21.56 33.03 2.06
CA ASP A 213 21.79 34.45 1.83
C ASP A 213 22.15 35.20 3.13
N ALA A 214 21.52 34.85 4.25
CA ALA A 214 21.87 35.39 5.56
C ALA A 214 23.26 34.99 5.98
N ALA A 215 23.69 33.73 5.79
CA ALA A 215 25.02 33.25 6.07
C ALA A 215 26.09 34.00 5.23
N ARG A 216 25.81 34.21 3.96
CA ARG A 216 26.68 34.99 3.06
C ARG A 216 26.84 36.43 3.54
N THR A 217 25.75 37.06 3.95
CA THR A 217 25.76 38.43 4.51
C THR A 217 26.56 38.52 5.80
N ILE A 218 26.42 37.52 6.70
CA ILE A 218 27.18 37.44 7.94
C ILE A 218 28.71 37.30 7.63
N ALA A 219 29.06 36.42 6.71
CA ALA A 219 30.46 36.23 6.32
C ALA A 219 31.07 37.54 5.76
N GLN A 220 30.33 38.25 4.91
CA GLN A 220 30.77 39.52 4.35
C GLN A 220 30.89 40.63 5.43
N SER A 221 29.93 40.71 6.34
CA SER A 221 29.96 41.66 7.47
C SER A 221 31.13 41.37 8.42
N ALA A 222 31.40 40.11 8.69
CA ALA A 222 32.56 39.67 9.49
C ALA A 222 33.90 40.05 8.83
N SER A 223 34.01 39.83 7.53
CA SER A 223 35.20 40.25 6.76
C SER A 223 35.43 41.78 6.83
N SER A 224 34.36 42.57 6.64
CA SER A 224 34.41 44.02 6.71
C SER A 224 34.79 44.50 8.10
N ALA A 225 34.18 43.91 9.16
CA ALA A 225 34.49 44.25 10.56
C ALA A 225 35.96 43.92 10.91
N SER A 226 36.47 42.77 10.44
CA SER A 226 37.88 42.40 10.63
C SER A 226 38.84 43.39 9.95
N SER A 227 38.52 43.85 8.73
CA SER A 227 39.30 44.88 8.03
C SER A 227 39.31 46.19 8.79
N SER A 228 38.13 46.68 9.22
CA SER A 228 38.03 47.93 10.00
C SER A 228 38.76 47.84 11.34
N ALA A 229 38.74 46.66 11.99
CA ALA A 229 39.47 46.46 13.24
C ALA A 229 41.00 46.52 13.03
N ARG A 230 41.53 45.97 11.93
CA ARG A 230 42.95 46.10 11.60
C ARG A 230 43.36 47.54 11.31
N ASP A 231 42.47 48.33 10.67
CA ASP A 231 42.72 49.75 10.45
C ASP A 231 42.76 50.53 11.78
N LEU A 232 41.82 50.19 12.72
CA LEU A 232 41.84 50.76 14.06
C LEU A 232 43.09 50.41 14.85
N ASP A 233 43.60 49.19 14.75
CA ASP A 233 44.85 48.79 15.38
C ASP A 233 46.02 49.59 14.83
N ARG A 234 46.12 49.78 13.51
CA ARG A 234 47.14 50.62 12.87
C ARG A 234 47.10 52.08 13.38
N ILE A 235 45.87 52.68 13.42
CA ILE A 235 45.69 54.06 13.91
C ILE A 235 46.09 54.16 15.40
N ALA A 236 45.71 53.20 16.24
CA ALA A 236 46.05 53.14 17.65
C ALA A 236 47.57 53.06 17.85
N ASN A 237 48.28 52.29 17.05
CA ASN A 237 49.74 52.20 17.07
C ASN A 237 50.39 53.51 16.64
N GLU A 238 49.91 54.23 15.63
CA GLU A 238 50.40 55.52 15.19
C GLU A 238 50.21 56.60 16.29
N LEU A 239 48.98 56.63 16.92
CA LEU A 239 48.67 57.51 18.04
C LEU A 239 49.56 57.26 19.24
N ARG A 240 49.86 55.99 19.58
CA ARG A 240 50.80 55.65 20.66
C ARG A 240 52.18 56.14 20.38
N ARG A 241 52.69 55.96 19.18
CA ARG A 241 54.02 56.45 18.75
C ARG A 241 54.14 57.99 18.81
N GLY A 242 53.05 58.67 18.32
CA GLY A 242 53.01 60.11 18.36
C GLY A 242 52.95 60.68 19.80
N ALA A 243 52.16 60.06 20.67
CA ALA A 243 52.04 60.43 22.09
C ALA A 243 53.42 60.21 22.85
N THR A 244 54.10 59.09 22.53
CA THR A 244 55.44 58.84 23.14
C THR A 244 56.48 59.85 22.67
N ALA A 245 56.46 60.17 21.39
CA ALA A 245 57.37 61.18 20.84
C ALA A 245 57.12 62.57 21.40
N LEU A 246 55.82 62.97 21.53
CA LEU A 246 55.41 64.20 22.12
C LEU A 246 55.88 64.30 23.61
N GLY A 247 55.63 63.21 24.37
CA GLY A 247 56.03 63.10 25.76
C GLY A 247 57.60 63.27 25.93
N ALA A 248 58.37 62.63 25.06
CA ALA A 248 59.83 62.79 25.04
C ALA A 248 60.27 64.23 24.71
N GLY A 249 59.64 64.82 23.64
CA GLY A 249 59.97 66.21 23.28
C GLY A 249 59.58 67.26 24.38
N VAL A 250 58.48 67.05 25.10
CA VAL A 250 58.15 67.91 26.25
C VAL A 250 59.13 67.69 27.39
N SER A 251 59.54 66.46 27.65
CA SER A 251 60.55 66.16 28.68
C SER A 251 61.88 66.80 28.39
N ASP A 252 62.37 66.76 27.13
CA ASP A 252 63.59 67.38 26.68
C ASP A 252 63.50 68.92 26.80
N LEU A 253 62.37 69.51 26.37
CA LEU A 253 62.20 70.97 26.51
C LEU A 253 62.16 71.42 27.98
N LEU A 254 61.50 70.60 28.86
CA LEU A 254 61.52 70.90 30.32
C LEU A 254 62.90 70.72 30.94
N ALA A 255 63.73 69.82 30.44
CA ALA A 255 65.11 69.68 30.87
C ALA A 255 65.97 70.87 30.42
N GLU A 256 65.84 71.32 29.17
CA GLU A 256 66.48 72.55 28.68
C GLU A 256 66.12 73.81 29.48
N LEU A 257 64.82 73.98 29.75
CA LEU A 257 64.29 75.11 30.55
C LEU A 257 64.73 75.08 32.02
N ARG A 258 65.11 73.94 32.57
CA ARG A 258 65.66 73.80 33.93
C ARG A 258 67.16 74.02 33.96
N ALA A 259 67.86 73.87 32.83
CA ALA A 259 69.32 74.04 32.73
C ALA A 259 69.76 75.46 32.36
N ALA A 260 68.82 76.31 31.86
CA ALA A 260 68.94 77.72 31.60
C ALA A 260 68.61 78.56 32.84
#